data_eba72559bf3394d9644eacf4ea7bb802
#
_entry.id   eba72559bf3394d9644eacf4ea7bb802
#
_cell.length_a   1.000
_cell.length_b   1.000
_cell.length_c   1.000
_cell.angle_alpha   90.00
_cell.angle_beta   90.00
_cell.angle_gamma   90.00
#
_symmetry.space_group_name_H-M   'P 1'
#
loop_
_entity.id
_entity.type
_entity.pdbx_description
1 polymer ?
#
loop_
_entity_poly.entity_id
_entity_poly.type
_entity_poly.pdbx_seq_one_letter_code
_entity_poly.pdbx_strand_id
1 'polypeptide(L)'
;MRFPDRGPRSMVVLVFVLLMTAALSVHAARRVNVLLFTADDLHAESLGVYGSKVPDLTPNLDRFAAQGMLFNRGHVNVAICAPCRAVIATGLLSHNSGAMGFMKARPGTPDIVTAFQSAGYLAGILGKVSHSTPTTTMKWDYAFDQKELGNGRNPQIYYERCVAFFDRCRKEDKPFYFMVNSHDPHRPYCNPEKLTKGAAMPSRTYQPGEVEVPGFLPDLPGVREELAHYQNSTRRLDDTFGRVMQALDESGRAEDTIVAFISDNGIAVPFAKCNTWFHSSRTPFLVRWPGRVKPGSLDDAHFVSAVDLKPTFLEVAGVAGPERLDGRSFAPLLQGKPQKGRDFMFTQIDSKAGGDGVPMRCVQDARFGYIYNPFSDGRHVYRNNNEGRTFAAMAAAAETDPAIAARVQLFRMRVPEEFYDLEKDPDCLNNLIGKAEFQDEVARYRRRLESWMKRTGDPMLPALQNRSDRAKVDAVLLKTYGPPKVKKAKRKKTGKKRPAAERKEKQ
;
A
#
# COMPACT_ATOMS: atom_id res chain seq x y z
N MET A 1 -24.80 -88.38 -6.00
CA MET A 1 -24.96 -86.98 -6.46
C MET A 1 -24.02 -86.07 -5.66
N ARG A 2 -22.98 -85.55 -6.28
CA ARG A 2 -21.98 -84.67 -5.63
C ARG A 2 -22.39 -83.22 -5.89
N PHE A 3 -22.54 -82.40 -4.86
CA PHE A 3 -22.71 -80.97 -4.98
C PHE A 3 -21.30 -80.30 -5.07
N PRO A 4 -21.12 -79.30 -5.92
CA PRO A 4 -19.80 -78.61 -5.98
C PRO A 4 -19.69 -77.55 -4.89
N ASP A 5 -18.56 -77.60 -4.23
CA ASP A 5 -18.06 -76.68 -3.22
C ASP A 5 -17.81 -75.26 -3.84
N ARG A 6 -18.52 -74.25 -3.35
CA ARG A 6 -18.31 -72.85 -3.72
C ARG A 6 -17.32 -72.21 -2.74
N GLY A 7 -16.10 -72.21 -3.11
CA GLY A 7 -15.02 -71.65 -2.32
C GLY A 7 -15.09 -70.12 -2.09
N PRO A 8 -14.29 -69.59 -1.17
CA PRO A 8 -14.40 -68.26 -0.53
C PRO A 8 -13.92 -67.08 -1.41
N ARG A 9 -13.84 -67.21 -2.72
CA ARG A 9 -13.34 -66.19 -3.65
C ARG A 9 -14.29 -64.99 -3.90
N SER A 10 -15.58 -65.14 -3.68
CA SER A 10 -16.55 -64.09 -3.99
C SER A 10 -16.68 -63.02 -2.87
N MET A 11 -16.29 -63.34 -1.63
CA MET A 11 -16.40 -62.42 -0.50
C MET A 11 -15.23 -61.46 -0.41
N VAL A 12 -14.04 -61.85 -0.89
CA VAL A 12 -12.83 -61.02 -0.88
C VAL A 12 -12.91 -59.89 -1.94
N VAL A 13 -13.54 -60.13 -3.09
CA VAL A 13 -13.71 -59.13 -4.16
C VAL A 13 -14.69 -58.04 -3.76
N LEU A 14 -15.77 -58.37 -2.99
CA LEU A 14 -16.78 -57.38 -2.52
C LEU A 14 -16.20 -56.45 -1.45
N VAL A 15 -15.32 -56.93 -0.58
CA VAL A 15 -14.67 -56.15 0.46
C VAL A 15 -13.60 -55.20 -0.14
N PHE A 16 -12.88 -55.63 -1.18
CA PHE A 16 -11.91 -54.78 -1.89
C PHE A 16 -12.57 -53.65 -2.71
N VAL A 17 -13.74 -53.89 -3.29
CA VAL A 17 -14.50 -52.86 -4.03
C VAL A 17 -15.10 -51.84 -3.03
N LEU A 18 -15.57 -52.25 -1.84
CA LEU A 18 -16.05 -51.32 -0.82
C LEU A 18 -14.93 -50.52 -0.18
N LEU A 19 -13.73 -51.07 -0.02
CA LEU A 19 -12.56 -50.34 0.48
C LEU A 19 -11.97 -49.35 -0.57
N MET A 20 -12.07 -49.65 -1.87
CA MET A 20 -11.67 -48.70 -2.94
C MET A 20 -12.68 -47.56 -3.13
N THR A 21 -13.95 -47.75 -2.85
CA THR A 21 -14.96 -46.67 -2.91
C THR A 21 -14.90 -45.74 -1.70
N ALA A 22 -14.39 -46.19 -0.55
CA ALA A 22 -14.15 -45.35 0.63
C ALA A 22 -12.90 -44.48 0.52
N ALA A 23 -11.94 -44.81 -0.37
CA ALA A 23 -10.69 -44.05 -0.58
C ALA A 23 -10.80 -42.94 -1.63
N LEU A 24 -11.90 -42.82 -2.33
CA LEU A 24 -12.20 -41.74 -3.25
C LEU A 24 -13.12 -40.67 -2.62
N SER A 25 -12.91 -40.36 -1.34
CA SER A 25 -13.21 -39.02 -0.86
C SER A 25 -12.24 -38.09 -1.60
N VAL A 26 -12.62 -37.73 -2.82
CA VAL A 26 -12.06 -36.55 -3.50
C VAL A 26 -12.27 -35.42 -2.50
N HIS A 27 -11.23 -35.10 -1.74
CA HIS A 27 -11.15 -33.80 -1.08
C HIS A 27 -11.28 -32.82 -2.24
N ALA A 28 -12.48 -32.33 -2.51
CA ALA A 28 -12.66 -31.16 -3.36
C ALA A 28 -11.65 -30.15 -2.80
N ALA A 29 -10.63 -29.83 -3.58
CA ALA A 29 -9.54 -28.99 -3.12
C ALA A 29 -10.19 -27.74 -2.52
N ARG A 30 -10.05 -27.56 -1.20
CA ARG A 30 -10.63 -26.40 -0.50
C ARG A 30 -10.20 -25.15 -1.24
N ARG A 31 -11.14 -24.32 -1.63
CA ARG A 31 -10.86 -23.06 -2.32
C ARG A 31 -10.00 -22.19 -1.43
N VAL A 32 -8.94 -21.61 -2.00
CA VAL A 32 -8.00 -20.76 -1.28
C VAL A 32 -8.71 -19.47 -0.85
N ASN A 33 -8.69 -19.18 0.44
CA ASN A 33 -9.13 -17.90 0.97
C ASN A 33 -8.03 -16.84 0.79
N VAL A 34 -8.41 -15.59 0.65
CA VAL A 34 -7.48 -14.47 0.50
C VAL A 34 -7.72 -13.44 1.59
N LEU A 35 -6.69 -13.14 2.36
CA LEU A 35 -6.66 -12.05 3.32
C LEU A 35 -5.57 -11.05 2.91
N LEU A 36 -5.97 -9.82 2.59
CA LEU A 36 -5.06 -8.71 2.36
C LEU A 36 -5.11 -7.76 3.54
N PHE A 37 -4.02 -7.65 4.29
CA PHE A 37 -3.88 -6.63 5.31
C PHE A 37 -3.10 -5.44 4.76
N THR A 38 -3.62 -4.22 4.91
CA THR A 38 -2.93 -3.00 4.50
C THR A 38 -2.73 -2.05 5.66
N ALA A 39 -1.50 -1.59 5.85
CA ALA A 39 -1.18 -0.43 6.65
C ALA A 39 -1.45 0.87 5.87
N ASP A 40 -1.53 1.99 6.55
CA ASP A 40 -1.70 3.32 5.98
C ASP A 40 -0.51 4.20 6.40
N ASP A 41 0.35 4.57 5.43
CA ASP A 41 1.56 5.37 5.66
C ASP A 41 2.71 4.63 6.40
N LEU A 42 2.90 3.34 6.21
CA LEU A 42 3.96 2.59 6.89
C LEU A 42 5.25 2.54 6.07
N HIS A 43 6.33 3.02 6.66
CA HIS A 43 7.68 2.92 6.12
C HIS A 43 8.23 1.49 6.25
N ALA A 44 8.93 1.00 5.22
CA ALA A 44 9.44 -0.37 5.24
C ALA A 44 10.41 -0.61 6.41
N GLU A 45 11.39 0.28 6.58
CA GLU A 45 12.38 0.20 7.66
C GLU A 45 11.81 0.42 9.07
N SER A 46 10.49 0.60 9.21
CA SER A 46 9.82 0.55 10.51
C SER A 46 9.53 -0.87 11.00
N LEU A 47 9.81 -1.91 10.20
CA LEU A 47 9.68 -3.30 10.64
C LEU A 47 11.04 -3.88 11.02
N GLY A 48 11.09 -4.72 12.08
CA GLY A 48 12.31 -5.39 12.49
C GLY A 48 12.94 -6.22 11.37
N VAL A 49 12.12 -6.96 10.60
CA VAL A 49 12.56 -7.78 9.46
C VAL A 49 13.09 -6.96 8.27
N TYR A 50 12.85 -5.65 8.22
CA TYR A 50 13.44 -4.73 7.25
C TYR A 50 14.57 -3.86 7.84
N GLY A 51 15.03 -4.17 9.06
CA GLY A 51 16.20 -3.55 9.66
C GLY A 51 15.94 -2.42 10.65
N SER A 52 14.70 -2.25 11.13
CA SER A 52 14.41 -1.31 12.22
C SER A 52 15.25 -1.61 13.46
N LYS A 53 15.92 -0.58 13.99
CA LYS A 53 16.69 -0.67 15.23
C LYS A 53 15.85 -0.30 16.47
N VAL A 54 14.60 0.12 16.27
CA VAL A 54 13.68 0.42 17.37
C VAL A 54 13.27 -0.89 18.06
N PRO A 55 13.59 -1.06 19.35
CA PRO A 55 13.41 -2.36 20.00
C PRO A 55 11.94 -2.77 20.06
N ASP A 56 11.63 -4.00 19.70
CA ASP A 56 10.31 -4.61 19.86
C ASP A 56 9.19 -3.78 19.19
N LEU A 57 9.46 -3.20 18.01
CA LEU A 57 8.50 -2.35 17.32
C LEU A 57 7.38 -3.16 16.63
N THR A 58 7.72 -4.27 15.96
CA THR A 58 6.79 -5.04 15.14
C THR A 58 6.87 -6.56 15.34
N PRO A 59 6.78 -7.08 16.59
CA PRO A 59 7.02 -8.51 16.88
C PRO A 59 5.99 -9.44 16.23
N ASN A 60 4.75 -9.01 15.98
CA ASN A 60 3.74 -9.83 15.31
C ASN A 60 4.04 -9.94 13.80
N LEU A 61 4.42 -8.84 13.16
CA LEU A 61 4.82 -8.80 11.75
C LEU A 61 6.14 -9.54 11.53
N ASP A 62 7.09 -9.43 12.44
CA ASP A 62 8.37 -10.15 12.37
C ASP A 62 8.16 -11.67 12.47
N ARG A 63 7.28 -12.11 13.38
CA ARG A 63 6.86 -13.52 13.47
C ARG A 63 6.13 -13.98 12.22
N PHE A 64 5.26 -13.14 11.64
CA PHE A 64 4.56 -13.44 10.40
C PHE A 64 5.52 -13.60 9.22
N ALA A 65 6.52 -12.73 9.10
CA ALA A 65 7.56 -12.82 8.08
C ALA A 65 8.36 -14.14 8.19
N ALA A 66 8.67 -14.58 9.42
CA ALA A 66 9.32 -15.86 9.66
C ALA A 66 8.49 -17.08 9.21
N GLN A 67 7.18 -16.94 9.07
CA GLN A 67 6.25 -17.98 8.59
C GLN A 67 5.96 -17.89 7.09
N GLY A 68 6.47 -16.87 6.40
CA GLY A 68 6.16 -16.55 5.02
C GLY A 68 7.39 -16.19 4.17
N MET A 69 7.14 -15.37 3.16
CA MET A 69 8.16 -14.79 2.28
C MET A 69 8.17 -13.28 2.44
N LEU A 70 9.36 -12.72 2.56
CA LEU A 70 9.63 -11.29 2.52
C LEU A 70 10.13 -10.92 1.12
N PHE A 71 9.51 -9.89 0.50
CA PHE A 71 10.02 -9.27 -0.71
C PHE A 71 10.77 -7.98 -0.36
N ASN A 72 12.09 -7.99 -0.51
CA ASN A 72 12.92 -6.82 -0.20
C ASN A 72 12.70 -5.66 -1.19
N ARG A 73 12.26 -5.96 -2.41
CA ARG A 73 11.92 -5.00 -3.46
C ARG A 73 10.40 -4.88 -3.67
N GLY A 74 9.66 -4.84 -2.55
CA GLY A 74 8.23 -4.57 -2.54
C GLY A 74 7.95 -3.07 -2.69
N HIS A 75 7.10 -2.69 -3.66
CA HIS A 75 6.76 -1.31 -3.93
C HIS A 75 5.27 -1.10 -4.18
N VAL A 76 4.83 0.15 -4.12
CA VAL A 76 3.53 0.56 -4.64
C VAL A 76 3.72 1.42 -5.90
N ASN A 77 2.81 1.28 -6.86
CA ASN A 77 2.90 2.03 -8.12
C ASN A 77 2.54 3.51 -7.94
N VAL A 78 1.74 3.82 -6.92
CA VAL A 78 1.28 5.16 -6.59
C VAL A 78 1.35 5.35 -5.09
N ALA A 79 2.30 6.14 -4.61
CA ALA A 79 2.57 6.32 -3.19
C ALA A 79 1.61 7.31 -2.50
N ILE A 80 0.28 7.05 -2.60
CA ILE A 80 -0.78 7.84 -1.96
C ILE A 80 -2.05 7.00 -1.80
N CYS A 81 -2.71 7.07 -0.66
CA CYS A 81 -3.77 6.18 -0.17
C CYS A 81 -4.80 5.71 -1.22
N ALA A 82 -5.77 6.57 -1.61
CA ALA A 82 -6.88 6.15 -2.48
C ALA A 82 -6.43 5.71 -3.88
N PRO A 83 -5.48 6.38 -4.57
CA PRO A 83 -4.94 5.91 -5.84
C PRO A 83 -4.22 4.55 -5.75
N CYS A 84 -3.41 4.31 -4.70
CA CYS A 84 -2.77 3.01 -4.48
C CYS A 84 -3.83 1.91 -4.30
N ARG A 85 -4.83 2.15 -3.46
CA ARG A 85 -5.93 1.21 -3.20
C ARG A 85 -6.77 0.97 -4.45
N ALA A 86 -6.91 1.97 -5.33
CA ALA A 86 -7.54 1.78 -6.63
C ALA A 86 -6.70 0.86 -7.55
N VAL A 87 -5.36 1.00 -7.54
CA VAL A 87 -4.45 0.10 -8.27
C VAL A 87 -4.60 -1.33 -7.76
N ILE A 88 -4.64 -1.55 -6.44
CA ILE A 88 -4.86 -2.88 -5.83
C ILE A 88 -6.20 -3.46 -6.28
N ALA A 89 -7.27 -2.69 -6.19
CA ALA A 89 -8.62 -3.16 -6.47
C ALA A 89 -8.85 -3.47 -7.95
N THR A 90 -8.24 -2.70 -8.86
CA THR A 90 -8.46 -2.84 -10.30
C THR A 90 -7.40 -3.68 -11.01
N GLY A 91 -6.17 -3.78 -10.46
CA GLY A 91 -5.01 -4.37 -11.15
C GLY A 91 -4.56 -3.54 -12.35
N LEU A 92 -4.93 -2.25 -12.38
CA LEU A 92 -4.60 -1.31 -13.44
C LEU A 92 -3.85 -0.10 -12.87
N LEU A 93 -2.92 0.45 -13.65
CA LEU A 93 -2.27 1.72 -13.35
C LEU A 93 -3.29 2.85 -13.30
N SER A 94 -3.00 3.92 -12.55
CA SER A 94 -3.95 5.02 -12.31
C SER A 94 -4.48 5.65 -13.59
N HIS A 95 -3.61 5.87 -14.59
CA HIS A 95 -4.02 6.43 -15.87
C HIS A 95 -4.89 5.46 -16.70
N ASN A 96 -4.73 4.15 -16.52
CA ASN A 96 -5.53 3.12 -17.19
C ASN A 96 -6.88 2.87 -16.51
N SER A 97 -6.95 2.94 -15.18
CA SER A 97 -8.21 2.89 -14.45
C SER A 97 -8.97 4.22 -14.45
N GLY A 98 -8.27 5.35 -14.66
CA GLY A 98 -8.79 6.71 -14.52
C GLY A 98 -8.78 7.23 -13.09
N ALA A 99 -8.41 6.42 -12.09
CA ALA A 99 -8.29 6.83 -10.69
C ALA A 99 -6.95 7.56 -10.44
N MET A 100 -6.72 8.65 -11.16
CA MET A 100 -5.47 9.43 -11.11
C MET A 100 -5.34 10.33 -9.87
N GLY A 101 -6.19 10.14 -8.86
CA GLY A 101 -6.24 10.91 -7.62
C GLY A 101 -7.35 10.38 -6.72
N PHE A 102 -7.92 11.24 -5.88
CA PHE A 102 -9.03 10.90 -5.00
C PHE A 102 -10.37 10.92 -5.77
N MET A 103 -10.43 10.17 -6.86
CA MET A 103 -11.59 10.05 -7.73
C MET A 103 -11.88 8.58 -8.05
N LYS A 104 -13.11 8.31 -8.48
CA LYS A 104 -13.51 6.96 -8.91
C LYS A 104 -12.81 6.56 -10.22
N ALA A 105 -12.62 5.27 -10.39
CA ALA A 105 -12.22 4.67 -11.67
C ALA A 105 -13.30 4.92 -12.74
N ARG A 106 -12.91 4.78 -14.01
CA ARG A 106 -13.86 4.91 -15.13
C ARG A 106 -14.99 3.89 -15.00
N PRO A 107 -16.21 4.23 -15.45
CA PRO A 107 -17.30 3.26 -15.53
C PRO A 107 -16.87 2.01 -16.31
N GLY A 108 -17.30 0.84 -15.85
CA GLY A 108 -16.94 -0.44 -16.47
C GLY A 108 -15.55 -0.97 -16.11
N THR A 109 -14.75 -0.27 -15.29
CA THR A 109 -13.47 -0.79 -14.81
C THR A 109 -13.68 -2.04 -13.95
N PRO A 110 -13.09 -3.20 -14.30
CA PRO A 110 -13.23 -4.42 -13.53
C PRO A 110 -12.52 -4.33 -12.18
N ASP A 111 -13.17 -4.80 -11.12
CA ASP A 111 -12.60 -4.82 -9.77
C ASP A 111 -12.48 -6.23 -9.18
N ILE A 112 -11.66 -6.36 -8.16
CA ILE A 112 -11.34 -7.63 -7.51
C ILE A 112 -12.54 -8.20 -6.73
N VAL A 113 -13.35 -7.34 -6.11
CA VAL A 113 -14.49 -7.78 -5.29
C VAL A 113 -15.55 -8.44 -6.16
N THR A 114 -15.94 -7.76 -7.26
CA THR A 114 -16.88 -8.33 -8.22
C THR A 114 -16.39 -9.66 -8.79
N ALA A 115 -15.07 -9.78 -9.08
CA ALA A 115 -14.51 -11.04 -9.58
C ALA A 115 -14.62 -12.17 -8.56
N PHE A 116 -14.26 -11.93 -7.29
CA PHE A 116 -14.39 -12.94 -6.23
C PHE A 116 -15.84 -13.31 -5.95
N GLN A 117 -16.76 -12.34 -5.88
CA GLN A 117 -18.18 -12.60 -5.68
C GLN A 117 -18.80 -13.43 -6.81
N SER A 118 -18.42 -13.14 -8.08
CA SER A 118 -18.86 -13.94 -9.22
C SER A 118 -18.38 -15.40 -9.16
N ALA A 119 -17.27 -15.64 -8.45
CA ALA A 119 -16.76 -17.00 -8.19
C ALA A 119 -17.33 -17.63 -6.91
N GLY A 120 -18.33 -17.01 -6.25
CA GLY A 120 -19.00 -17.53 -5.08
C GLY A 120 -18.29 -17.29 -3.75
N TYR A 121 -17.37 -16.30 -3.68
CA TYR A 121 -16.72 -15.86 -2.45
C TYR A 121 -17.55 -14.83 -1.71
N LEU A 122 -17.41 -14.79 -0.38
CA LEU A 122 -17.81 -13.62 0.41
C LEU A 122 -16.68 -12.59 0.38
N ALA A 123 -17.02 -11.33 0.10
CA ALA A 123 -16.08 -10.23 0.09
C ALA A 123 -16.29 -9.32 1.31
N GLY A 124 -15.28 -9.23 2.18
CA GLY A 124 -15.30 -8.40 3.38
C GLY A 124 -14.27 -7.29 3.36
N ILE A 125 -14.57 -6.18 4.06
CA ILE A 125 -13.63 -5.07 4.28
C ILE A 125 -13.77 -4.50 5.69
N LEU A 126 -12.63 -4.23 6.32
CA LEU A 126 -12.52 -3.43 7.53
C LEU A 126 -11.64 -2.20 7.28
N GLY A 127 -12.13 -1.01 7.62
CA GLY A 127 -11.42 0.27 7.48
C GLY A 127 -11.17 0.71 6.04
N LYS A 128 -10.95 2.02 5.85
CA LYS A 128 -10.65 2.63 4.54
C LYS A 128 -11.64 2.26 3.42
N VAL A 129 -12.89 2.00 3.76
CA VAL A 129 -13.90 1.51 2.81
C VAL A 129 -14.02 2.42 1.60
N SER A 130 -14.17 3.73 1.81
CA SER A 130 -14.34 4.70 0.72
C SER A 130 -13.11 4.79 -0.20
N HIS A 131 -11.89 4.69 0.36
CA HIS A 131 -10.64 4.72 -0.40
C HIS A 131 -10.39 3.42 -1.17
N SER A 132 -10.87 2.29 -0.64
CA SER A 132 -10.66 0.96 -1.23
C SER A 132 -11.80 0.49 -2.13
N THR A 133 -12.78 1.38 -2.40
CA THR A 133 -13.93 1.10 -3.27
C THR A 133 -13.91 2.06 -4.47
N PRO A 134 -12.96 1.90 -5.43
CA PRO A 134 -12.77 2.84 -6.52
C PRO A 134 -13.83 2.76 -7.61
N THR A 135 -14.56 1.65 -7.75
CA THR A 135 -15.60 1.47 -8.77
C THR A 135 -17.00 1.65 -8.18
N THR A 136 -18.00 1.91 -9.03
CA THR A 136 -19.40 2.01 -8.62
C THR A 136 -20.08 0.64 -8.50
N THR A 137 -19.53 -0.37 -9.12
CA THR A 137 -20.01 -1.76 -9.10
C THR A 137 -19.58 -2.52 -7.85
N MET A 138 -18.50 -2.12 -7.22
CA MET A 138 -17.88 -2.76 -6.08
C MET A 138 -18.75 -2.61 -4.83
N LYS A 139 -19.31 -3.71 -4.36
CA LYS A 139 -20.15 -3.77 -3.16
C LYS A 139 -19.64 -4.88 -2.26
N TRP A 140 -19.39 -4.57 -1.01
CA TRP A 140 -18.89 -5.50 -0.03
C TRP A 140 -20.04 -6.23 0.67
N ASP A 141 -19.93 -7.54 0.89
CA ASP A 141 -20.88 -8.34 1.66
C ASP A 141 -20.80 -8.05 3.16
N TYR A 142 -19.64 -7.59 3.62
CA TYR A 142 -19.34 -7.27 5.00
C TYR A 142 -18.42 -6.06 5.04
N ALA A 143 -18.85 -4.96 5.64
CA ALA A 143 -18.10 -3.71 5.64
C ALA A 143 -18.28 -2.93 6.94
N PHE A 144 -17.15 -2.54 7.57
CA PHE A 144 -17.10 -1.61 8.69
C PHE A 144 -16.00 -0.58 8.45
N ASP A 145 -16.34 0.70 8.59
CA ASP A 145 -15.38 1.76 8.33
C ASP A 145 -14.82 2.35 9.65
N GLN A 146 -14.00 3.37 9.52
CA GLN A 146 -13.20 4.01 10.56
C GLN A 146 -13.92 4.18 11.90
N LYS A 147 -15.13 4.74 11.89
CA LYS A 147 -15.89 5.03 13.12
C LYS A 147 -16.22 3.79 13.93
N GLU A 148 -16.52 2.70 13.26
CA GLU A 148 -16.95 1.42 13.85
C GLU A 148 -15.78 0.56 14.31
N LEU A 149 -14.54 1.01 14.06
CA LEU A 149 -13.29 0.32 14.37
C LEU A 149 -12.42 1.13 15.36
N GLY A 150 -13.06 1.92 16.24
CA GLY A 150 -12.35 2.78 17.18
C GLY A 150 -11.46 3.81 16.47
N ASN A 151 -12.02 4.51 15.48
CA ASN A 151 -11.31 5.35 14.53
C ASN A 151 -10.28 4.58 13.67
N GLY A 152 -10.52 3.28 13.44
CA GLY A 152 -9.61 2.41 12.71
C GLY A 152 -8.32 2.08 13.48
N ARG A 153 -8.36 2.18 14.82
CA ARG A 153 -7.19 2.14 15.72
C ARG A 153 -7.44 1.36 17.02
N ASN A 154 -8.36 0.38 17.00
CA ASN A 154 -8.64 -0.45 18.18
C ASN A 154 -8.49 -1.93 17.83
N PRO A 155 -7.35 -2.57 18.22
CA PRO A 155 -7.05 -3.96 17.89
C PRO A 155 -8.14 -4.94 18.31
N GLN A 156 -8.79 -4.71 19.47
CA GLN A 156 -9.85 -5.60 19.98
C GLN A 156 -11.09 -5.57 19.07
N ILE A 157 -11.49 -4.39 18.59
CA ILE A 157 -12.65 -4.28 17.70
C ILE A 157 -12.34 -4.95 16.34
N TYR A 158 -11.10 -4.82 15.81
CA TYR A 158 -10.71 -5.55 14.61
C TYR A 158 -10.84 -7.07 14.79
N TYR A 159 -10.37 -7.59 15.92
CA TYR A 159 -10.51 -9.01 16.25
C TYR A 159 -11.99 -9.46 16.24
N GLU A 160 -12.86 -8.77 16.96
CA GLU A 160 -14.29 -9.09 17.05
C GLU A 160 -14.98 -9.08 15.67
N ARG A 161 -14.63 -8.10 14.82
CA ARG A 161 -15.17 -8.04 13.46
C ARG A 161 -14.60 -9.15 12.55
N CYS A 162 -13.36 -9.54 12.73
CA CYS A 162 -12.79 -10.68 12.01
C CYS A 162 -13.45 -11.99 12.42
N VAL A 163 -13.63 -12.25 13.70
CA VAL A 163 -14.34 -13.45 14.21
C VAL A 163 -15.74 -13.52 13.60
N ALA A 164 -16.51 -12.42 13.67
CA ALA A 164 -17.85 -12.37 13.10
C ALA A 164 -17.89 -12.64 11.58
N PHE A 165 -16.90 -12.14 10.83
CA PHE A 165 -16.79 -12.40 9.40
C PHE A 165 -16.46 -13.86 9.10
N PHE A 166 -15.48 -14.43 9.79
CA PHE A 166 -15.09 -15.84 9.60
C PHE A 166 -16.20 -16.80 9.99
N ASP A 167 -16.96 -16.50 11.05
CA ASP A 167 -18.15 -17.25 11.45
C ASP A 167 -19.23 -17.20 10.37
N ARG A 168 -19.45 -16.05 9.75
CA ARG A 168 -20.36 -15.92 8.63
C ARG A 168 -19.91 -16.78 7.44
N CYS A 169 -18.62 -16.73 7.08
CA CYS A 169 -18.07 -17.57 6.00
C CYS A 169 -18.24 -19.06 6.28
N ARG A 170 -18.09 -19.47 7.55
CA ARG A 170 -18.30 -20.87 7.97
C ARG A 170 -19.77 -21.27 7.87
N LYS A 171 -20.70 -20.43 8.35
CA LYS A 171 -22.14 -20.69 8.30
C LYS A 171 -22.68 -20.79 6.88
N GLU A 172 -22.16 -19.97 5.97
CA GLU A 172 -22.55 -19.95 4.55
C GLU A 172 -21.77 -20.97 3.70
N ASP A 173 -20.80 -21.68 4.29
CA ASP A 173 -19.86 -22.59 3.61
C ASP A 173 -19.20 -21.96 2.37
N LYS A 174 -18.75 -20.70 2.51
CA LYS A 174 -18.14 -19.96 1.43
C LYS A 174 -16.67 -19.63 1.72
N PRO A 175 -15.80 -19.63 0.69
CA PRO A 175 -14.49 -19.02 0.77
C PRO A 175 -14.61 -17.48 0.83
N PHE A 176 -13.52 -16.81 1.16
CA PHE A 176 -13.54 -15.35 1.30
C PHE A 176 -12.39 -14.65 0.60
N TYR A 177 -12.66 -13.41 0.17
CA TYR A 177 -11.71 -12.33 -0.06
C TYR A 177 -11.92 -11.30 1.03
N PHE A 178 -10.93 -11.10 1.89
CA PHE A 178 -11.04 -10.20 3.03
C PHE A 178 -9.93 -9.15 3.02
N MET A 179 -10.31 -7.87 2.93
CA MET A 179 -9.38 -6.75 2.97
C MET A 179 -9.48 -6.07 4.34
N VAL A 180 -8.44 -6.18 5.14
CA VAL A 180 -8.35 -5.54 6.46
C VAL A 180 -7.39 -4.36 6.36
N ASN A 181 -7.89 -3.16 6.64
CA ASN A 181 -7.12 -1.94 6.52
C ASN A 181 -7.03 -1.27 7.89
N SER A 182 -5.82 -1.20 8.47
CA SER A 182 -5.58 -0.33 9.61
C SER A 182 -5.52 1.13 9.16
N HIS A 183 -5.91 2.07 10.05
CA HIS A 183 -5.65 3.48 9.85
C HIS A 183 -4.30 3.91 10.45
N ASP A 184 -3.62 3.02 11.15
CA ASP A 184 -2.26 3.23 11.62
C ASP A 184 -1.24 2.82 10.52
N PRO A 185 -0.09 3.48 10.50
CA PRO A 185 0.32 4.63 11.30
C PRO A 185 -0.03 6.02 10.72
N HIS A 186 -1.07 6.16 9.87
CA HIS A 186 -1.50 7.46 9.31
C HIS A 186 -1.79 8.50 10.40
N ARG A 187 -1.50 9.78 10.11
CA ARG A 187 -1.86 10.90 11.01
C ARG A 187 -3.36 10.95 11.35
N PRO A 188 -3.75 11.45 12.55
CA PRO A 188 -2.89 11.90 13.64
C PRO A 188 -2.17 10.71 14.28
N TYR A 189 -0.86 10.86 14.46
CA TYR A 189 -0.03 9.84 15.13
C TYR A 189 -0.43 9.65 16.59
N CYS A 190 -0.11 8.48 17.15
CA CYS A 190 -0.47 8.14 18.51
C CYS A 190 0.35 8.97 19.51
N ASN A 191 -0.25 10.03 20.04
CA ASN A 191 0.25 10.71 21.22
C ASN A 191 -0.40 10.08 22.46
N PRO A 192 0.37 9.44 23.37
CA PRO A 192 -0.16 8.80 24.57
C PRO A 192 -0.93 9.75 25.50
N GLU A 193 -0.55 11.03 25.53
CA GLU A 193 -1.20 12.06 26.36
C GLU A 193 -2.54 12.53 25.75
N LYS A 194 -2.74 12.32 24.45
CA LYS A 194 -3.91 12.82 23.72
C LYS A 194 -4.38 11.82 22.68
N LEU A 195 -4.95 10.71 23.14
CA LEU A 195 -5.49 9.70 22.25
C LEU A 195 -6.70 10.20 21.44
N THR A 196 -6.78 9.74 20.20
CA THR A 196 -7.99 9.88 19.40
C THR A 196 -9.13 9.09 20.04
N LYS A 197 -10.31 9.68 20.12
CA LYS A 197 -11.48 9.04 20.76
C LYS A 197 -11.75 7.66 20.14
N GLY A 198 -11.86 6.64 20.98
CA GLY A 198 -12.11 5.25 20.58
C GLY A 198 -10.87 4.46 20.15
N ALA A 199 -9.72 5.12 19.94
CA ALA A 199 -8.46 4.43 19.71
C ALA A 199 -7.96 3.76 21.00
N ALA A 200 -7.29 2.61 20.84
CA ALA A 200 -6.59 1.95 21.93
C ALA A 200 -5.18 2.50 22.11
N MET A 201 -4.61 2.33 23.30
CA MET A 201 -3.17 2.48 23.49
C MET A 201 -2.44 1.34 22.79
N PRO A 202 -1.24 1.59 22.21
CA PRO A 202 -0.35 0.51 21.79
C PRO A 202 0.15 -0.26 23.01
N SER A 203 0.52 -1.52 22.83
CA SER A 203 1.08 -2.37 23.88
C SER A 203 2.44 -1.90 24.40
N ARG A 204 3.12 -1.02 23.66
CA ARG A 204 4.35 -0.31 24.04
C ARG A 204 4.34 1.09 23.43
N THR A 205 4.93 2.06 24.18
CA THR A 205 5.15 3.43 23.70
C THR A 205 6.64 3.74 23.65
N TYR A 206 7.02 4.67 22.79
CA TYR A 206 8.40 5.06 22.53
C TYR A 206 8.60 6.55 22.80
N GLN A 207 9.79 6.87 23.28
CA GLN A 207 10.23 8.23 23.55
C GLN A 207 11.12 8.76 22.40
N PRO A 208 11.31 10.08 22.25
CA PRO A 208 12.15 10.64 21.19
C PRO A 208 13.60 10.13 21.15
N GLY A 209 14.15 9.69 22.28
CA GLY A 209 15.49 9.08 22.35
C GLY A 209 15.56 7.65 21.86
N GLU A 210 14.44 6.95 21.74
CA GLU A 210 14.38 5.55 21.31
C GLU A 210 14.16 5.41 19.79
N VAL A 211 13.87 6.51 19.05
CA VAL A 211 13.54 6.45 17.62
C VAL A 211 14.79 6.55 16.75
N GLU A 212 14.73 5.87 15.61
CA GLU A 212 15.68 6.04 14.53
C GLU A 212 15.14 7.09 13.54
N VAL A 213 15.97 8.10 13.23
CA VAL A 213 15.63 9.12 12.22
C VAL A 213 16.07 8.61 10.86
N PRO A 214 15.15 8.45 9.87
CA PRO A 214 15.53 8.05 8.51
C PRO A 214 16.53 9.01 7.91
N GLY A 215 17.51 8.52 7.14
CA GLY A 215 18.61 9.34 6.61
C GLY A 215 18.17 10.45 5.64
N PHE A 216 16.98 10.36 5.05
CA PHE A 216 16.41 11.44 4.24
C PHE A 216 15.86 12.62 5.05
N LEU A 217 15.83 12.55 6.39
CA LEU A 217 15.42 13.62 7.30
C LEU A 217 16.60 14.09 8.16
N PRO A 218 16.67 15.38 8.50
CA PRO A 218 17.65 15.85 9.49
C PRO A 218 17.26 15.39 10.90
N ASP A 219 18.27 15.06 11.69
CA ASP A 219 18.08 14.69 13.09
C ASP A 219 17.86 15.95 13.95
N LEU A 220 16.60 16.28 14.20
CA LEU A 220 16.18 17.44 14.95
C LEU A 220 15.20 17.02 16.06
N PRO A 221 15.16 17.74 17.21
CA PRO A 221 14.25 17.40 18.31
C PRO A 221 12.78 17.25 17.88
N GLY A 222 12.26 18.17 17.07
CA GLY A 222 10.87 18.11 16.57
C GLY A 222 10.62 16.96 15.58
N VAL A 223 11.66 16.48 14.87
CA VAL A 223 11.60 15.29 14.02
C VAL A 223 11.49 14.04 14.91
N ARG A 224 12.36 13.90 15.89
CA ARG A 224 12.35 12.77 16.83
C ARG A 224 11.02 12.68 17.59
N GLU A 225 10.47 13.81 18.03
CA GLU A 225 9.17 13.86 18.72
C GLU A 225 8.02 13.37 17.82
N GLU A 226 7.96 13.79 16.55
CA GLU A 226 6.95 13.29 15.62
C GLU A 226 7.13 11.80 15.30
N LEU A 227 8.38 11.34 15.15
CA LEU A 227 8.69 9.95 14.93
C LEU A 227 8.35 9.06 16.13
N ALA A 228 8.51 9.52 17.37
CA ALA A 228 8.07 8.77 18.55
C ALA A 228 6.56 8.52 18.52
N HIS A 229 5.77 9.50 18.18
CA HIS A 229 4.32 9.33 17.99
C HIS A 229 3.98 8.42 16.81
N TYR A 230 4.75 8.47 15.73
CA TYR A 230 4.62 7.57 14.58
C TYR A 230 4.95 6.12 14.98
N GLN A 231 6.02 5.88 15.75
CA GLN A 231 6.37 4.54 16.24
C GLN A 231 5.29 3.98 17.18
N ASN A 232 4.68 4.85 18.03
CA ASN A 232 3.52 4.43 18.82
C ASN A 232 2.34 3.97 17.96
N SER A 233 2.10 4.65 16.83
CA SER A 233 1.09 4.22 15.85
C SER A 233 1.50 2.91 15.15
N THR A 234 2.77 2.75 14.83
CA THR A 234 3.32 1.53 14.21
C THR A 234 3.19 0.34 15.16
N ARG A 235 3.46 0.50 16.46
CA ARG A 235 3.26 -0.55 17.45
C ARG A 235 1.78 -0.97 17.53
N ARG A 236 0.85 -0.01 17.54
CA ARG A 236 -0.60 -0.31 17.56
C ARG A 236 -1.07 -0.97 16.27
N LEU A 237 -0.47 -0.64 15.13
CA LEU A 237 -0.68 -1.36 13.88
C LEU A 237 -0.28 -2.83 14.03
N ASP A 238 0.90 -3.11 14.60
CA ASP A 238 1.39 -4.46 14.84
C ASP A 238 0.47 -5.23 15.81
N ASP A 239 0.00 -4.58 16.87
CA ASP A 239 -1.00 -5.14 17.78
C ASP A 239 -2.29 -5.49 17.03
N THR A 240 -2.75 -4.62 16.13
CA THR A 240 -3.96 -4.85 15.30
C THR A 240 -3.75 -6.04 14.37
N PHE A 241 -2.59 -6.11 13.71
CA PHE A 241 -2.25 -7.24 12.84
C PHE A 241 -2.22 -8.56 13.62
N GLY A 242 -1.59 -8.57 14.80
CA GLY A 242 -1.54 -9.75 15.68
C GLY A 242 -2.95 -10.24 16.06
N ARG A 243 -3.86 -9.32 16.38
CA ARG A 243 -5.25 -9.66 16.71
C ARG A 243 -6.05 -10.20 15.51
N VAL A 244 -5.80 -9.68 14.31
CA VAL A 244 -6.42 -10.20 13.06
C VAL A 244 -5.91 -11.62 12.77
N MET A 245 -4.61 -11.86 12.91
CA MET A 245 -4.04 -13.19 12.71
C MET A 245 -4.55 -14.19 13.76
N GLN A 246 -4.71 -13.77 15.01
CA GLN A 246 -5.32 -14.59 16.06
C GLN A 246 -6.74 -15.02 15.67
N ALA A 247 -7.59 -14.09 15.19
CA ALA A 247 -8.94 -14.43 14.76
C ALA A 247 -8.95 -15.42 13.57
N LEU A 248 -7.97 -15.28 12.63
CA LEU A 248 -7.83 -16.21 11.51
C LEU A 248 -7.44 -17.60 11.99
N ASP A 249 -6.47 -17.70 12.91
CA ASP A 249 -6.00 -18.99 13.45
C ASP A 249 -7.15 -19.70 14.24
N GLU A 250 -7.87 -18.97 15.09
CA GLU A 250 -9.02 -19.49 15.86
C GLU A 250 -10.19 -19.89 14.97
N SER A 251 -10.32 -19.32 13.78
CA SER A 251 -11.35 -19.69 12.81
C SER A 251 -11.16 -21.08 12.18
N GLY A 252 -9.96 -21.67 12.31
CA GLY A 252 -9.56 -22.91 11.64
C GLY A 252 -9.37 -22.76 10.11
N ARG A 253 -9.27 -21.52 9.59
CA ARG A 253 -9.10 -21.24 8.15
C ARG A 253 -7.67 -20.84 7.78
N ALA A 254 -6.73 -20.76 8.72
CA ALA A 254 -5.38 -20.26 8.50
C ALA A 254 -4.60 -21.07 7.44
N GLU A 255 -4.76 -22.40 7.45
CA GLU A 255 -4.05 -23.29 6.51
C GLU A 255 -4.54 -23.18 5.06
N ASP A 256 -5.80 -22.78 4.87
CA ASP A 256 -6.41 -22.59 3.54
C ASP A 256 -6.37 -21.12 3.08
N THR A 257 -5.63 -20.26 3.77
CA THR A 257 -5.62 -18.81 3.51
C THR A 257 -4.25 -18.33 3.08
N ILE A 258 -4.18 -17.66 1.91
CA ILE A 258 -3.05 -16.80 1.58
C ILE A 258 -3.26 -15.45 2.27
N VAL A 259 -2.27 -15.02 3.04
CA VAL A 259 -2.26 -13.73 3.72
C VAL A 259 -1.14 -12.88 3.12
N ALA A 260 -1.47 -11.66 2.65
CA ALA A 260 -0.50 -10.67 2.24
C ALA A 260 -0.58 -9.45 3.16
N PHE A 261 0.57 -8.90 3.54
CA PHE A 261 0.71 -7.65 4.28
C PHE A 261 1.50 -6.65 3.44
N ILE A 262 0.93 -5.45 3.23
CA ILE A 262 1.61 -4.33 2.57
C ILE A 262 1.25 -3.00 3.24
N SER A 263 1.96 -1.92 2.89
CA SER A 263 1.47 -0.55 3.09
C SER A 263 1.03 0.07 1.77
N ASP A 264 0.12 1.03 1.82
CA ASP A 264 -0.34 1.76 0.63
C ASP A 264 0.62 2.86 0.18
N ASN A 265 1.56 3.27 1.01
CA ASN A 265 2.70 4.17 0.72
C ASN A 265 3.66 4.23 1.91
N GLY A 266 4.80 4.88 1.73
CA GLY A 266 5.73 5.18 2.81
C GLY A 266 5.20 6.23 3.79
N ILE A 267 5.97 6.51 4.84
CA ILE A 267 5.61 7.45 5.92
C ILE A 267 5.18 8.84 5.41
N ALA A 268 4.22 9.48 6.11
CA ALA A 268 3.69 10.79 5.75
C ALA A 268 4.55 11.96 6.26
N VAL A 269 5.81 12.02 5.82
CA VAL A 269 6.77 13.11 6.09
C VAL A 269 7.36 13.62 4.78
N PRO A 270 8.12 14.74 4.77
CA PRO A 270 8.85 15.18 3.60
C PRO A 270 9.71 14.06 3.00
N PHE A 271 9.86 14.04 1.68
CA PHE A 271 10.64 13.07 0.88
C PHE A 271 10.11 11.63 0.84
N ALA A 272 8.96 11.36 1.46
CA ALA A 272 8.29 10.06 1.41
C ALA A 272 6.90 10.18 0.76
N LYS A 273 5.81 9.90 1.44
CA LYS A 273 4.43 9.85 0.87
C LYS A 273 4.14 10.95 -0.17
N CYS A 274 3.35 10.58 -1.19
CA CYS A 274 2.90 11.45 -2.27
C CYS A 274 4.01 11.96 -3.21
N ASN A 275 5.06 11.18 -3.35
CA ASN A 275 6.20 11.41 -4.21
C ASN A 275 6.59 10.12 -4.94
N THR A 276 7.68 10.16 -5.70
CA THR A 276 8.24 9.03 -6.43
C THR A 276 9.70 8.73 -6.03
N TRP A 277 10.18 9.30 -4.94
CA TRP A 277 11.46 8.92 -4.33
C TRP A 277 11.40 7.49 -3.80
N PHE A 278 12.54 6.87 -3.58
CA PHE A 278 12.66 5.49 -3.13
C PHE A 278 11.77 5.18 -1.92
N HIS A 279 11.91 5.95 -0.84
CA HIS A 279 11.12 5.78 0.39
C HIS A 279 9.65 6.17 0.27
N SER A 280 9.23 6.74 -0.86
CA SER A 280 7.81 7.02 -1.11
C SER A 280 7.05 5.74 -1.44
N SER A 281 7.64 4.91 -2.30
CA SER A 281 7.00 3.74 -2.91
C SER A 281 7.44 2.40 -2.33
N ARG A 282 8.66 2.30 -1.75
CA ARG A 282 9.11 1.10 -1.07
C ARG A 282 8.31 0.90 0.21
N THR A 283 7.63 -0.23 0.30
CA THR A 283 6.76 -0.57 1.41
C THR A 283 7.04 -1.99 1.87
N PRO A 284 6.70 -2.37 3.12
CA PRO A 284 6.73 -3.78 3.50
C PRO A 284 5.87 -4.60 2.54
N PHE A 285 6.35 -5.77 2.16
CA PHE A 285 5.63 -6.70 1.30
C PHE A 285 5.90 -8.12 1.76
N LEU A 286 4.97 -8.67 2.54
CA LEU A 286 5.08 -9.98 3.18
C LEU A 286 3.94 -10.86 2.71
N VAL A 287 4.21 -12.15 2.43
CA VAL A 287 3.19 -13.12 2.04
C VAL A 287 3.38 -14.43 2.78
N ARG A 288 2.34 -14.91 3.46
CA ARG A 288 2.26 -16.25 4.04
C ARG A 288 1.23 -17.06 3.28
N TRP A 289 1.60 -18.24 2.84
CA TRP A 289 0.71 -19.20 2.22
C TRP A 289 1.12 -20.62 2.63
N PRO A 290 0.50 -21.19 3.69
CA PRO A 290 0.89 -22.47 4.24
C PRO A 290 0.94 -23.58 3.18
N GLY A 291 1.97 -24.43 3.25
CA GLY A 291 2.18 -25.53 2.30
C GLY A 291 2.58 -25.10 0.87
N ARG A 292 2.65 -23.79 0.56
CA ARG A 292 3.01 -23.27 -0.76
C ARG A 292 4.21 -22.33 -0.73
N VAL A 293 4.32 -21.50 0.28
CA VAL A 293 5.47 -20.63 0.52
C VAL A 293 6.38 -21.25 1.54
N LYS A 294 7.67 -21.29 1.26
CA LYS A 294 8.68 -21.75 2.22
C LYS A 294 8.80 -20.73 3.35
N PRO A 295 8.57 -21.13 4.62
CA PRO A 295 8.73 -20.22 5.76
C PRO A 295 10.12 -19.59 5.84
N GLY A 296 10.17 -18.30 6.19
CA GLY A 296 11.40 -17.54 6.34
C GLY A 296 12.14 -17.27 5.03
N SER A 297 11.49 -17.41 3.87
CA SER A 297 12.13 -17.12 2.58
C SER A 297 12.20 -15.62 2.31
N LEU A 298 13.27 -15.22 1.63
CA LEU A 298 13.56 -13.86 1.17
C LEU A 298 13.64 -13.84 -0.35
N ASP A 299 12.94 -12.90 -0.98
CA ASP A 299 13.16 -12.52 -2.37
C ASP A 299 13.77 -11.11 -2.41
N ASP A 300 15.05 -11.02 -2.77
CA ASP A 300 15.81 -9.78 -2.92
C ASP A 300 16.15 -9.44 -4.38
N ALA A 301 15.67 -10.28 -5.32
CA ALA A 301 15.98 -10.18 -6.74
C ALA A 301 14.87 -9.51 -7.56
N HIS A 302 13.61 -9.74 -7.23
CA HIS A 302 12.48 -9.36 -8.08
C HIS A 302 11.70 -8.17 -7.51
N PHE A 303 11.36 -7.21 -8.37
CA PHE A 303 10.38 -6.19 -8.02
C PHE A 303 8.97 -6.75 -8.07
N VAL A 304 8.23 -6.59 -6.98
CA VAL A 304 6.79 -6.85 -6.87
C VAL A 304 6.07 -5.58 -6.47
N SER A 305 4.83 -5.41 -6.91
CA SER A 305 4.13 -4.16 -6.64
C SER A 305 2.63 -4.31 -6.42
N ALA A 306 2.01 -3.25 -5.93
CA ALA A 306 0.58 -3.22 -5.62
C ALA A 306 -0.32 -3.64 -6.79
N VAL A 307 0.05 -3.31 -8.03
CA VAL A 307 -0.70 -3.68 -9.24
C VAL A 307 -0.71 -5.19 -9.49
N ASP A 308 0.28 -5.90 -8.95
CA ASP A 308 0.46 -7.36 -9.11
C ASP A 308 -0.44 -8.18 -8.16
N LEU A 309 -1.00 -7.56 -7.11
CA LEU A 309 -1.82 -8.26 -6.11
C LEU A 309 -3.08 -8.87 -6.72
N LYS A 310 -3.85 -8.10 -7.50
CA LYS A 310 -5.08 -8.63 -8.11
C LYS A 310 -4.82 -9.84 -9.01
N PRO A 311 -3.93 -9.80 -10.03
CA PRO A 311 -3.66 -10.97 -10.83
C PRO A 311 -3.14 -12.17 -10.01
N THR A 312 -2.34 -11.92 -8.96
CA THR A 312 -1.84 -13.00 -8.09
C THR A 312 -2.97 -13.65 -7.29
N PHE A 313 -3.83 -12.85 -6.66
CA PHE A 313 -4.93 -13.39 -5.87
C PHE A 313 -5.96 -14.14 -6.72
N LEU A 314 -6.27 -13.64 -7.92
CA LEU A 314 -7.15 -14.35 -8.85
C LEU A 314 -6.55 -15.70 -9.29
N GLU A 315 -5.24 -15.71 -9.62
CA GLU A 315 -4.55 -16.94 -10.04
C GLU A 315 -4.54 -17.98 -8.91
N VAL A 316 -4.11 -17.61 -7.70
CA VAL A 316 -3.99 -18.57 -6.58
C VAL A 316 -5.35 -19.08 -6.11
N ALA A 317 -6.41 -18.31 -6.27
CA ALA A 317 -7.78 -18.68 -5.94
C ALA A 317 -8.50 -19.44 -7.08
N GLY A 318 -7.88 -19.56 -8.25
CA GLY A 318 -8.52 -20.15 -9.43
C GLY A 318 -9.72 -19.34 -9.95
N VAL A 319 -9.72 -18.02 -9.72
CA VAL A 319 -10.80 -17.11 -10.13
C VAL A 319 -10.45 -16.48 -11.47
N ALA A 320 -11.40 -16.51 -12.40
CA ALA A 320 -11.22 -15.90 -13.71
C ALA A 320 -10.98 -14.38 -13.58
N GLY A 321 -9.93 -13.90 -14.24
CA GLY A 321 -9.58 -12.49 -14.30
C GLY A 321 -10.14 -11.81 -15.55
N PRO A 322 -10.11 -10.46 -15.59
CA PRO A 322 -10.42 -9.71 -16.81
C PRO A 322 -9.32 -9.94 -17.85
N GLU A 323 -9.66 -9.74 -19.12
CA GLU A 323 -8.73 -9.90 -20.24
C GLU A 323 -7.48 -8.99 -20.12
N ARG A 324 -7.66 -7.78 -19.57
CA ARG A 324 -6.58 -6.81 -19.43
C ARG A 324 -6.30 -6.48 -17.96
N LEU A 325 -5.04 -6.67 -17.58
CA LEU A 325 -4.43 -6.19 -16.34
C LEU A 325 -3.09 -5.53 -16.67
N ASP A 326 -2.69 -4.52 -15.89
CA ASP A 326 -1.36 -3.91 -16.02
C ASP A 326 -0.34 -4.62 -15.11
N GLY A 327 -0.82 -5.27 -14.05
CA GLY A 327 -0.02 -6.11 -13.17
C GLY A 327 0.17 -7.52 -13.72
N ARG A 328 1.17 -8.20 -13.17
CA ARG A 328 1.48 -9.61 -13.47
C ARG A 328 1.55 -10.42 -12.19
N SER A 329 0.92 -11.57 -12.17
CA SER A 329 0.99 -12.47 -11.02
C SER A 329 2.42 -12.81 -10.63
N PHE A 330 2.70 -12.76 -9.33
CA PHE A 330 3.95 -13.23 -8.72
C PHE A 330 3.78 -14.59 -8.02
N ALA A 331 2.68 -15.32 -8.26
CA ALA A 331 2.46 -16.65 -7.71
C ALA A 331 3.63 -17.63 -7.97
N PRO A 332 4.32 -17.60 -9.13
CA PRO A 332 5.52 -18.41 -9.33
C PRO A 332 6.64 -18.09 -8.34
N LEU A 333 6.87 -16.83 -7.96
CA LEU A 333 7.88 -16.45 -6.97
C LEU A 333 7.57 -17.05 -5.60
N LEU A 334 6.29 -17.09 -5.21
CA LEU A 334 5.84 -17.71 -3.97
C LEU A 334 6.17 -19.21 -3.89
N GLN A 335 6.38 -19.86 -5.05
CA GLN A 335 6.77 -21.26 -5.19
C GLN A 335 8.29 -21.40 -5.41
N GLY A 336 9.09 -20.35 -5.25
CA GLY A 336 10.53 -20.35 -5.50
C GLY A 336 10.93 -20.39 -6.98
N LYS A 337 10.01 -20.10 -7.92
CA LYS A 337 10.29 -20.09 -9.35
C LYS A 337 10.57 -18.66 -9.82
N PRO A 338 11.78 -18.37 -10.37
CA PRO A 338 12.14 -17.03 -10.78
C PRO A 338 11.30 -16.53 -11.96
N GLN A 339 11.11 -15.23 -12.05
CA GLN A 339 10.37 -14.57 -13.13
C GLN A 339 11.23 -13.51 -13.84
N LYS A 340 11.47 -13.69 -15.15
CA LYS A 340 12.14 -12.67 -15.97
C LYS A 340 11.30 -11.40 -16.09
N GLY A 341 11.97 -10.25 -16.26
CA GLY A 341 11.34 -8.94 -16.48
C GLY A 341 10.72 -8.33 -15.22
N ARG A 342 11.27 -8.64 -14.05
CA ARG A 342 10.99 -7.98 -12.77
C ARG A 342 12.20 -7.20 -12.24
N ASP A 343 13.03 -6.73 -13.17
CA ASP A 343 14.27 -6.00 -12.86
C ASP A 343 14.03 -4.49 -12.66
N PHE A 344 12.84 -4.01 -13.01
CA PHE A 344 12.50 -2.59 -12.95
C PHE A 344 11.16 -2.38 -12.26
N MET A 345 11.11 -1.28 -11.49
CA MET A 345 9.88 -0.74 -10.90
C MET A 345 9.53 0.59 -11.56
N PHE A 346 8.23 0.81 -11.80
CA PHE A 346 7.69 2.07 -12.32
C PHE A 346 6.68 2.62 -11.33
N THR A 347 6.89 3.88 -10.93
CA THR A 347 6.00 4.59 -10.00
C THR A 347 5.52 5.90 -10.60
N GLN A 348 4.31 6.30 -10.20
CA GLN A 348 3.69 7.52 -10.68
C GLN A 348 2.94 8.24 -9.57
N ILE A 349 2.86 9.54 -9.67
CA ILE A 349 1.87 10.39 -9.01
C ILE A 349 1.20 11.20 -10.10
N ASP A 350 -0.12 11.41 -10.00
CA ASP A 350 -0.86 12.25 -10.93
C ASP A 350 -1.45 13.48 -10.24
N SER A 351 -2.18 13.27 -9.13
CA SER A 351 -2.69 14.35 -8.32
C SER A 351 -2.67 14.00 -6.84
N LYS A 352 -2.57 15.01 -6.00
CA LYS A 352 -2.65 14.88 -4.54
C LYS A 352 -4.07 15.07 -4.02
N ALA A 353 -4.29 14.86 -2.74
CA ALA A 353 -5.54 15.22 -2.08
C ALA A 353 -5.85 16.71 -2.30
N GLY A 354 -7.09 17.00 -2.66
CA GLY A 354 -7.52 18.35 -3.08
C GLY A 354 -7.49 18.58 -4.59
N GLY A 355 -6.98 17.62 -5.39
CA GLY A 355 -7.13 17.56 -6.83
C GLY A 355 -6.20 18.47 -7.65
N ASP A 356 -5.10 18.98 -7.06
CA ASP A 356 -4.07 19.66 -7.85
C ASP A 356 -3.24 18.59 -8.61
N GLY A 357 -3.08 18.77 -9.93
CA GLY A 357 -2.19 17.96 -10.75
C GLY A 357 -0.73 18.23 -10.38
N VAL A 358 -0.04 17.19 -9.97
CA VAL A 358 1.40 17.21 -9.63
C VAL A 358 2.06 15.95 -10.21
N PRO A 359 1.96 15.75 -11.53
CA PRO A 359 2.43 14.50 -12.12
C PRO A 359 3.91 14.29 -11.91
N MET A 360 4.25 13.08 -11.53
CA MET A 360 5.62 12.58 -11.38
C MET A 360 5.68 11.17 -11.97
N ARG A 361 6.80 10.82 -12.58
CA ARG A 361 7.07 9.47 -13.07
C ARG A 361 8.46 9.05 -12.65
N CYS A 362 8.60 7.80 -12.24
CA CYS A 362 9.89 7.25 -11.89
C CYS A 362 10.06 5.87 -12.53
N VAL A 363 11.28 5.57 -12.93
CA VAL A 363 11.76 4.23 -13.20
C VAL A 363 13.00 3.97 -12.36
N GLN A 364 13.02 2.81 -11.71
CA GLN A 364 14.18 2.38 -10.92
C GLN A 364 14.47 0.90 -11.11
N ASP A 365 15.73 0.52 -10.93
CA ASP A 365 16.17 -0.85 -10.73
C ASP A 365 16.85 -1.00 -9.35
N ALA A 366 17.64 -2.04 -9.16
CA ALA A 366 18.32 -2.30 -7.90
C ALA A 366 19.34 -1.21 -7.53
N ARG A 367 19.87 -0.48 -8.53
CA ARG A 367 20.95 0.47 -8.33
C ARG A 367 20.57 1.91 -8.58
N PHE A 368 19.85 2.19 -9.66
CA PHE A 368 19.57 3.57 -10.03
C PHE A 368 18.07 3.88 -10.09
N GLY A 369 17.73 5.13 -9.77
CA GLY A 369 16.40 5.69 -9.93
C GLY A 369 16.41 6.98 -10.74
N TYR A 370 15.53 7.08 -11.74
CA TYR A 370 15.32 8.29 -12.53
C TYR A 370 13.89 8.80 -12.32
N ILE A 371 13.77 10.08 -11.97
CA ILE A 371 12.49 10.74 -11.70
C ILE A 371 12.29 11.88 -12.69
N TYR A 372 11.08 11.98 -13.25
CA TYR A 372 10.62 13.07 -14.09
C TYR A 372 9.44 13.78 -13.45
N ASN A 373 9.57 15.09 -13.21
CA ASN A 373 8.58 15.95 -12.55
C ASN A 373 8.09 17.05 -13.51
N PRO A 374 7.20 16.77 -14.47
CA PRO A 374 6.77 17.76 -15.46
C PRO A 374 6.10 19.01 -14.87
N PHE A 375 5.51 18.92 -13.66
CA PHE A 375 4.89 20.05 -12.98
C PHE A 375 5.90 21.06 -12.42
N SER A 376 7.18 20.67 -12.25
CA SER A 376 8.22 21.53 -11.71
C SER A 376 8.65 22.56 -12.77
N ASP A 377 8.37 23.84 -12.51
CA ASP A 377 8.60 24.98 -13.40
C ASP A 377 9.40 26.11 -12.73
N GLY A 378 9.93 25.85 -11.52
CA GLY A 378 10.61 26.85 -10.69
C GLY A 378 9.67 27.85 -10.00
N ARG A 379 8.35 27.75 -10.20
CA ARG A 379 7.32 28.64 -9.62
C ARG A 379 6.29 27.87 -8.80
N HIS A 380 5.96 26.66 -9.25
CA HIS A 380 4.98 25.79 -8.56
C HIS A 380 5.52 25.35 -7.21
N VAL A 381 4.86 25.75 -6.13
CA VAL A 381 5.21 25.31 -4.77
C VAL A 381 4.46 24.01 -4.47
N TYR A 382 5.20 22.92 -4.37
CA TYR A 382 4.66 21.62 -3.95
C TYR A 382 4.18 21.68 -2.48
N ARG A 383 2.96 21.23 -2.22
CA ARG A 383 2.33 21.28 -0.89
C ARG A 383 1.71 19.93 -0.56
N ASN A 384 2.48 19.10 0.08
CA ASN A 384 2.03 17.85 0.70
C ASN A 384 3.02 17.51 1.81
N ASN A 385 2.56 16.98 2.94
CA ASN A 385 3.39 16.71 4.13
C ASN A 385 4.16 17.94 4.68
N ASN A 386 3.63 19.14 4.45
CA ASN A 386 4.18 20.40 4.96
C ASN A 386 3.51 20.85 6.29
N GLU A 387 2.65 20.02 6.87
CA GLU A 387 1.80 20.38 8.01
C GLU A 387 2.21 19.65 9.31
N GLY A 388 3.26 18.80 9.27
CA GLY A 388 3.74 18.06 10.43
C GLY A 388 4.81 18.81 11.23
N ARG A 389 5.13 18.31 12.43
CA ARG A 389 6.24 18.81 13.25
C ARG A 389 7.57 18.68 12.53
N THR A 390 7.78 17.58 11.80
CA THR A 390 8.99 17.34 10.99
C THR A 390 9.23 18.49 10.02
N PHE A 391 8.24 18.87 9.21
CA PHE A 391 8.43 19.97 8.28
C PHE A 391 8.63 21.31 8.99
N ALA A 392 7.91 21.56 10.08
CA ALA A 392 8.07 22.78 10.88
C ALA A 392 9.50 22.87 11.47
N ALA A 393 10.03 21.78 12.01
CA ALA A 393 11.40 21.72 12.53
C ALA A 393 12.43 21.94 11.42
N MET A 394 12.26 21.32 10.25
CA MET A 394 13.13 21.53 9.08
C MET A 394 13.08 22.99 8.60
N ALA A 395 11.90 23.60 8.54
CA ALA A 395 11.75 24.99 8.09
C ALA A 395 12.42 25.98 9.05
N ALA A 396 12.34 25.75 10.37
CA ALA A 396 13.03 26.55 11.35
C ALA A 396 14.57 26.39 11.29
N ALA A 397 15.05 25.14 11.18
CA ALA A 397 16.49 24.87 11.06
C ALA A 397 17.08 25.43 9.75
N ALA A 398 16.30 25.52 8.68
CA ALA A 398 16.70 26.09 7.40
C ALA A 398 17.09 27.57 7.47
N GLU A 399 16.73 28.28 8.54
CA GLU A 399 17.12 29.69 8.74
C GLU A 399 18.62 29.84 9.06
N THR A 400 19.23 28.79 9.61
CA THR A 400 20.63 28.81 10.07
C THR A 400 21.50 27.71 9.46
N ASP A 401 20.91 26.69 8.89
CA ASP A 401 21.61 25.56 8.27
C ASP A 401 21.38 25.53 6.74
N PRO A 402 22.42 25.87 5.92
CA PRO A 402 22.30 25.90 4.46
C PRO A 402 21.98 24.53 3.83
N ALA A 403 22.43 23.42 4.42
CA ALA A 403 22.14 22.08 3.91
C ALA A 403 20.66 21.74 4.10
N ILE A 404 20.09 22.03 5.27
CA ILE A 404 18.65 21.86 5.53
C ILE A 404 17.84 22.84 4.66
N ALA A 405 18.31 24.08 4.47
CA ALA A 405 17.66 25.05 3.59
C ALA A 405 17.57 24.54 2.15
N ALA A 406 18.65 23.96 1.61
CA ALA A 406 18.65 23.33 0.27
C ALA A 406 17.65 22.17 0.18
N ARG A 407 17.56 21.31 1.20
CA ARG A 407 16.58 20.20 1.27
C ARG A 407 15.14 20.72 1.31
N VAL A 408 14.86 21.73 2.13
CA VAL A 408 13.52 22.36 2.21
C VAL A 408 13.14 22.98 0.86
N GLN A 409 14.09 23.65 0.21
CA GLN A 409 13.90 24.24 -1.13
C GLN A 409 13.60 23.15 -2.17
N LEU A 410 14.40 22.08 -2.22
CA LEU A 410 14.18 20.93 -3.12
C LEU A 410 12.81 20.32 -2.88
N PHE A 411 12.39 20.09 -1.63
CA PHE A 411 11.08 19.53 -1.31
C PHE A 411 9.93 20.41 -1.79
N ARG A 412 10.04 21.75 -1.62
CA ARG A 412 8.99 22.69 -1.97
C ARG A 412 8.90 22.99 -3.47
N MET A 413 10.03 23.15 -4.13
CA MET A 413 10.06 23.60 -5.51
C MET A 413 10.24 22.46 -6.51
N ARG A 414 10.84 21.35 -6.06
CA ARG A 414 11.22 20.22 -6.90
C ARG A 414 12.20 20.67 -8.04
N VAL A 415 12.61 19.73 -8.83
CA VAL A 415 13.36 19.98 -10.08
C VAL A 415 12.76 19.10 -11.18
N PRO A 416 12.88 19.47 -12.47
CA PRO A 416 12.25 18.73 -13.56
C PRO A 416 12.70 17.28 -13.68
N GLU A 417 13.97 17.00 -13.41
CA GLU A 417 14.55 15.65 -13.51
C GLU A 417 15.48 15.39 -12.33
N GLU A 418 15.46 14.15 -11.83
CA GLU A 418 16.34 13.69 -10.77
C GLU A 418 16.90 12.31 -11.12
N PHE A 419 18.17 12.04 -10.71
CA PHE A 419 18.81 10.75 -10.89
C PHE A 419 19.63 10.39 -9.66
N TYR A 420 19.45 9.19 -9.12
CA TYR A 420 20.06 8.75 -7.85
C TYR A 420 20.67 7.37 -7.97
N ASP A 421 21.82 7.15 -7.32
CA ASP A 421 22.42 5.82 -7.10
C ASP A 421 21.83 5.25 -5.80
N LEU A 422 20.75 4.49 -5.91
CA LEU A 422 19.96 3.97 -4.77
C LEU A 422 20.72 2.91 -3.93
N GLU A 423 21.78 2.33 -4.48
CA GLU A 423 22.66 1.42 -3.75
C GLU A 423 23.54 2.18 -2.74
N LYS A 424 24.01 3.37 -3.13
CA LYS A 424 24.90 4.22 -2.33
C LYS A 424 24.18 5.33 -1.59
N ASP A 425 23.06 5.77 -2.10
CA ASP A 425 22.25 6.90 -1.64
C ASP A 425 20.75 6.58 -1.71
N PRO A 426 20.27 5.57 -0.93
CA PRO A 426 18.85 5.21 -0.89
C PRO A 426 17.97 6.37 -0.39
N ASP A 427 18.56 7.31 0.36
CA ASP A 427 17.88 8.49 0.91
C ASP A 427 17.71 9.63 -0.11
N CYS A 428 18.21 9.45 -1.34
CA CYS A 428 18.11 10.42 -2.43
C CYS A 428 18.60 11.83 -2.01
N LEU A 429 19.78 11.88 -1.40
CA LEU A 429 20.39 13.13 -0.94
C LEU A 429 21.14 13.84 -2.05
N ASN A 430 21.74 13.08 -2.99
CA ASN A 430 22.65 13.59 -4.01
C ASN A 430 22.08 13.36 -5.41
N ASN A 431 21.50 14.42 -5.99
CA ASN A 431 20.97 14.35 -7.36
C ASN A 431 22.12 14.34 -8.38
N LEU A 432 22.26 13.24 -9.11
CA LEU A 432 23.33 13.00 -10.10
C LEU A 432 22.96 13.46 -11.52
N ILE A 433 21.78 14.04 -11.73
CA ILE A 433 21.22 14.36 -13.07
C ILE A 433 22.15 15.22 -13.94
N GLY A 434 22.93 16.12 -13.34
CA GLY A 434 23.85 17.03 -14.02
C GLY A 434 25.29 16.55 -14.08
N LYS A 435 25.62 15.37 -13.56
CA LYS A 435 26.96 14.84 -13.52
C LYS A 435 27.37 14.22 -14.87
N ALA A 436 28.51 14.61 -15.42
CA ALA A 436 28.96 14.18 -16.76
C ALA A 436 29.12 12.65 -16.85
N GLU A 437 29.65 12.04 -15.80
CA GLU A 437 29.90 10.59 -15.70
C GLU A 437 28.64 9.72 -15.71
N PHE A 438 27.45 10.29 -15.46
CA PHE A 438 26.18 9.56 -15.44
C PHE A 438 25.28 9.82 -16.65
N GLN A 439 25.69 10.63 -17.64
CA GLN A 439 24.80 11.04 -18.73
C GLN A 439 24.32 9.88 -19.60
N ASP A 440 25.14 8.86 -19.84
CA ASP A 440 24.75 7.67 -20.58
C ASP A 440 23.70 6.85 -19.82
N GLU A 441 23.88 6.70 -18.49
CA GLU A 441 22.91 6.04 -17.63
C GLU A 441 21.60 6.84 -17.58
N VAL A 442 21.65 8.13 -17.38
CA VAL A 442 20.46 9.00 -17.43
C VAL A 442 19.71 8.83 -18.75
N ALA A 443 20.41 8.81 -19.87
CA ALA A 443 19.80 8.60 -21.18
C ALA A 443 19.17 7.20 -21.30
N ARG A 444 19.80 6.17 -20.73
CA ARG A 444 19.27 4.80 -20.66
C ARG A 444 17.95 4.74 -19.88
N TYR A 445 17.88 5.36 -18.69
CA TYR A 445 16.67 5.38 -17.85
C TYR A 445 15.56 6.23 -18.45
N ARG A 446 15.88 7.35 -19.12
CA ARG A 446 14.89 8.13 -19.90
C ARG A 446 14.23 7.27 -20.96
N ARG A 447 15.03 6.53 -21.77
CA ARG A 447 14.49 5.62 -22.80
C ARG A 447 13.65 4.51 -22.18
N ARG A 448 14.04 3.98 -21.02
CA ARG A 448 13.30 2.96 -20.30
C ARG A 448 11.94 3.48 -19.83
N LEU A 449 11.91 4.66 -19.23
CA LEU A 449 10.67 5.32 -18.81
C LEU A 449 9.77 5.63 -20.01
N GLU A 450 10.33 6.19 -21.08
CA GLU A 450 9.60 6.49 -22.32
C GLU A 450 8.94 5.23 -22.91
N SER A 451 9.68 4.14 -22.99
CA SER A 451 9.18 2.85 -23.48
C SER A 451 8.03 2.31 -22.64
N TRP A 452 8.12 2.43 -21.30
CA TRP A 452 7.04 2.04 -20.40
C TRP A 452 5.81 2.93 -20.60
N MET A 453 5.98 4.25 -20.64
CA MET A 453 4.88 5.21 -20.86
C MET A 453 4.18 4.96 -22.20
N LYS A 454 4.94 4.67 -23.26
CA LYS A 454 4.38 4.31 -24.56
C LYS A 454 3.56 3.01 -24.50
N ARG A 455 4.11 1.97 -23.88
CA ARG A 455 3.44 0.65 -23.76
C ARG A 455 2.16 0.72 -22.93
N THR A 456 2.14 1.54 -21.88
CA THR A 456 1.00 1.67 -20.97
C THR A 456 0.01 2.75 -21.39
N GLY A 457 0.31 3.56 -22.43
CA GLY A 457 -0.55 4.66 -22.85
C GLY A 457 -0.58 5.83 -21.88
N ASP A 458 0.53 6.10 -21.18
CA ASP A 458 0.62 7.17 -20.19
C ASP A 458 0.42 8.56 -20.82
N PRO A 459 -0.54 9.37 -20.36
CA PRO A 459 -0.83 10.69 -20.92
C PRO A 459 0.31 11.70 -20.76
N MET A 460 1.30 11.43 -19.90
CA MET A 460 2.49 12.28 -19.72
C MET A 460 3.62 11.97 -20.72
N LEU A 461 3.48 10.99 -21.61
CA LEU A 461 4.49 10.66 -22.62
C LEU A 461 4.89 11.88 -23.48
N PRO A 462 3.95 12.67 -24.03
CA PRO A 462 4.33 13.86 -24.82
C PRO A 462 5.11 14.91 -24.01
N ALA A 463 4.85 15.02 -22.69
CA ALA A 463 5.60 15.91 -21.82
C ALA A 463 7.05 15.43 -21.64
N LEU A 464 7.29 14.12 -21.46
CA LEU A 464 8.65 13.57 -21.39
C LEU A 464 9.41 13.75 -22.68
N GLN A 465 8.78 13.52 -23.83
CA GLN A 465 9.39 13.69 -25.16
C GLN A 465 9.77 15.13 -25.49
N ASN A 466 9.03 16.10 -24.93
CA ASN A 466 9.28 17.54 -25.11
C ASN A 466 9.81 18.20 -23.82
N ARG A 467 10.49 17.47 -22.94
CA ARG A 467 10.89 17.94 -21.59
C ARG A 467 11.73 19.21 -21.57
N SER A 468 12.46 19.51 -22.65
CA SER A 468 13.24 20.74 -22.80
C SER A 468 12.42 21.96 -23.29
N ASP A 469 11.17 21.75 -23.70
CA ASP A 469 10.26 22.79 -24.18
C ASP A 469 9.12 23.00 -23.15
N ARG A 470 9.32 23.97 -22.27
CA ARG A 470 8.35 24.26 -21.19
C ARG A 470 6.94 24.51 -21.70
N ALA A 471 6.79 25.21 -22.80
CA ALA A 471 5.46 25.55 -23.35
C ALA A 471 4.70 24.29 -23.80
N LYS A 472 5.39 23.32 -24.42
CA LYS A 472 4.80 22.04 -24.80
C LYS A 472 4.46 21.18 -23.57
N VAL A 473 5.32 21.17 -22.56
CA VAL A 473 5.03 20.48 -21.29
C VAL A 473 3.79 21.08 -20.64
N ASP A 474 3.68 22.41 -20.54
CA ASP A 474 2.52 23.09 -19.95
C ASP A 474 1.22 22.80 -20.70
N ALA A 475 1.28 22.73 -22.03
CA ALA A 475 0.12 22.36 -22.84
C ALA A 475 -0.37 20.94 -22.54
N VAL A 476 0.54 19.98 -22.34
CA VAL A 476 0.19 18.60 -21.93
C VAL A 476 -0.43 18.57 -20.53
N LEU A 477 0.14 19.31 -19.58
CA LEU A 477 -0.39 19.43 -18.21
C LEU A 477 -1.80 20.01 -18.20
N LEU A 478 -2.00 21.12 -18.91
CA LEU A 478 -3.28 21.80 -19.03
C LEU A 478 -4.35 20.86 -19.64
N LYS A 479 -3.99 20.14 -20.70
CA LYS A 479 -4.90 19.18 -21.36
C LYS A 479 -5.30 18.04 -20.43
N THR A 480 -4.37 17.55 -19.61
CA THR A 480 -4.58 16.32 -18.79
C THR A 480 -5.24 16.63 -17.46
N TYR A 481 -4.85 17.72 -16.79
CA TYR A 481 -5.30 18.03 -15.42
C TYR A 481 -6.16 19.28 -15.33
N GLY A 482 -6.30 20.01 -16.42
CA GLY A 482 -6.97 21.33 -16.44
C GLY A 482 -6.11 22.45 -15.83
N PRO A 483 -6.66 23.67 -15.72
CA PRO A 483 -5.93 24.79 -15.14
C PRO A 483 -5.66 24.56 -13.64
N PRO A 484 -4.54 25.08 -13.10
CA PRO A 484 -4.23 25.03 -11.68
C PRO A 484 -5.40 25.61 -10.85
N LYS A 485 -5.81 24.90 -9.80
CA LYS A 485 -6.89 25.39 -8.92
C LYS A 485 -6.42 26.59 -8.12
N VAL A 486 -6.90 27.76 -8.44
CA VAL A 486 -6.68 28.98 -7.63
C VAL A 486 -7.44 28.80 -6.31
N LYS A 487 -6.74 28.56 -5.21
CA LYS A 487 -7.38 28.59 -3.88
C LYS A 487 -7.89 29.99 -3.62
N LYS A 488 -9.22 30.21 -3.66
CA LYS A 488 -9.82 31.44 -3.13
C LYS A 488 -9.33 31.60 -1.69
N ALA A 489 -8.64 32.70 -1.42
CA ALA A 489 -8.21 33.02 -0.06
C ALA A 489 -9.43 32.90 0.86
N LYS A 490 -9.35 32.04 1.88
CA LYS A 490 -10.41 31.99 2.91
C LYS A 490 -10.50 33.38 3.51
N ARG A 491 -11.55 34.15 3.16
CA ARG A 491 -11.90 35.39 3.86
C ARG A 491 -11.96 35.02 5.36
N LYS A 492 -11.01 35.50 6.14
CA LYS A 492 -11.12 35.46 7.60
C LYS A 492 -12.47 36.08 7.93
N LYS A 493 -13.42 35.28 8.40
CA LYS A 493 -14.63 35.81 9.04
C LYS A 493 -14.12 36.56 10.26
N THR A 494 -13.95 37.87 10.11
CA THR A 494 -13.79 38.77 11.24
C THR A 494 -15.07 38.64 12.06
N GLY A 495 -14.95 37.94 13.18
CA GLY A 495 -16.06 37.77 14.11
C GLY A 495 -16.46 39.13 14.67
N LYS A 496 -17.47 39.75 14.10
CA LYS A 496 -18.26 40.76 14.81
C LYS A 496 -18.95 40.03 15.98
N LYS A 497 -18.39 40.17 17.20
CA LYS A 497 -19.12 39.91 18.44
C LYS A 497 -20.36 40.76 18.39
N ARG A 498 -21.54 40.14 18.34
CA ARG A 498 -22.79 40.84 18.66
C ARG A 498 -22.76 41.25 20.13
N PRO A 499 -23.14 42.49 20.49
CA PRO A 499 -23.34 42.88 21.89
C PRO A 499 -24.47 42.03 22.48
N ALA A 500 -24.27 41.60 23.73
CA ALA A 500 -25.29 40.97 24.54
C ALA A 500 -26.45 41.95 24.73
N ALA A 501 -27.62 41.67 24.15
CA ALA A 501 -28.85 42.38 24.46
C ALA A 501 -29.62 41.55 25.48
N GLU A 502 -29.90 42.23 26.58
CA GLU A 502 -30.80 41.99 27.72
C GLU A 502 -31.82 40.86 27.56
N ARG A 503 -31.73 39.89 28.44
CA ARG A 503 -32.85 39.05 28.84
C ARG A 503 -33.85 39.93 29.64
N LYS A 504 -34.97 40.29 29.07
CA LYS A 504 -36.17 40.69 29.82
C LYS A 504 -36.89 39.43 30.28
N GLU A 505 -37.02 39.33 31.62
CA GLU A 505 -37.99 38.49 32.30
C GLU A 505 -39.40 38.76 31.75
N LYS A 506 -40.16 37.72 31.51
CA LYS A 506 -41.62 37.71 31.70
C LYS A 506 -42.04 36.31 32.14
N GLN A 507 -42.65 36.33 33.28
CA GLN A 507 -43.59 35.44 33.98
C GLN A 507 -44.03 34.19 33.27
#